data_12ff81ba5a901ded76542ae040f53bde
#
_entry.id   12ff81ba5a901ded76542ae040f53bde
#
_cell.length_a   1.000
_cell.length_b   1.000
_cell.length_c   1.000
_cell.angle_alpha   90.00
_cell.angle_beta   90.00
_cell.angle_gamma   90.00
#
_symmetry.space_group_name_H-M   'P 1'
#
loop_
_entity.id
_entity.type
_entity.pdbx_description
1 polymer ?
#
loop_
_entity_poly.entity_id
_entity_poly.type
_entity_poly.pdbx_seq_one_letter_code
_entity_poly.pdbx_strand_id
1 'polypeptide(L)'
;MKQKVQSRRVKILVAKLGLDGHDRGALVLCRAFRDAGMEVIYSGLFATPDRIAQIVEDEDADAVALSLLNGAHGTLFPRVVKELKKKKIIDVLVVGGGVIPEEDKKALEKAGVSGNFGPGTSLDIIIDHITKGVSKLRKL
;
A
#
# COMPACT_ATOMS: atom_id res chain seq x y z
N MET A 1 2.23 -21.76 -8.49
CA MET A 1 1.81 -20.35 -8.70
C MET A 1 0.37 -20.18 -8.22
N LYS A 2 0.17 -19.22 -7.32
CA LYS A 2 -1.19 -18.97 -6.84
C LYS A 2 -1.97 -18.15 -7.85
N GLN A 3 -3.17 -18.59 -8.17
CA GLN A 3 -4.08 -17.80 -8.99
C GLN A 3 -4.96 -16.95 -8.09
N LYS A 4 -5.01 -15.67 -8.36
CA LYS A 4 -5.88 -14.76 -7.64
C LYS A 4 -7.24 -14.77 -8.32
N VAL A 5 -8.27 -15.17 -7.58
CA VAL A 5 -9.62 -15.24 -8.09
C VAL A 5 -10.28 -13.88 -8.04
N GLN A 6 -10.94 -13.45 -9.12
CA GLN A 6 -11.57 -12.13 -9.22
C GLN A 6 -12.59 -11.87 -8.10
N SER A 7 -13.37 -12.90 -7.74
CA SER A 7 -14.40 -12.79 -6.72
C SER A 7 -13.84 -12.83 -5.29
N ARG A 8 -12.56 -13.15 -5.12
CA ARG A 8 -11.93 -13.18 -3.81
C ARG A 8 -11.82 -11.77 -3.23
N ARG A 9 -12.05 -11.64 -1.92
CA ARG A 9 -11.87 -10.35 -1.26
C ARG A 9 -10.45 -9.84 -1.45
N VAL A 10 -10.30 -8.52 -1.51
CA VAL A 10 -8.99 -7.90 -1.56
C VAL A 10 -8.32 -8.09 -0.19
N LYS A 11 -7.10 -8.61 -0.21
CA LYS A 11 -6.26 -8.68 0.99
C LYS A 11 -5.25 -7.54 0.91
N ILE A 12 -5.28 -6.65 1.89
CA ILE A 12 -4.45 -5.46 1.89
C ILE A 12 -3.58 -5.38 3.13
N LEU A 13 -2.31 -5.07 2.93
CA LEU A 13 -1.38 -4.76 4.00
C LEU A 13 -1.33 -3.25 4.18
N VAL A 14 -1.67 -2.77 5.36
CA VAL A 14 -1.47 -1.37 5.74
C VAL A 14 -0.14 -1.28 6.46
N ALA A 15 0.81 -0.57 5.86
CA ALA A 15 2.19 -0.55 6.33
C ALA A 15 2.59 0.84 6.80
N LYS A 16 3.12 0.91 8.03
CA LYS A 16 3.60 2.14 8.64
C LYS A 16 5.12 2.14 8.57
N LEU A 17 5.67 2.94 7.67
CA LEU A 17 7.09 2.96 7.36
C LEU A 17 7.92 3.82 8.30
N GLY A 18 9.19 3.45 8.42
CA GLY A 18 10.22 4.28 9.04
C GLY A 18 10.04 4.44 10.53
N LEU A 19 10.58 5.55 11.05
CA LEU A 19 10.60 5.83 12.49
C LEU A 19 9.39 6.65 12.96
N ASP A 20 8.40 6.82 12.10
CA ASP A 20 7.18 7.54 12.43
C ASP A 20 6.31 6.72 13.38
N GLY A 21 6.13 7.24 14.60
CA GLY A 21 5.33 6.58 15.63
C GLY A 21 3.84 6.93 15.61
N HIS A 22 3.39 7.71 14.62
CA HIS A 22 1.99 8.16 14.55
C HIS A 22 1.16 7.17 13.74
N ASP A 23 0.48 6.25 14.40
CA ASP A 23 -0.27 5.19 13.71
C ASP A 23 -1.78 5.44 13.59
N ARG A 24 -2.29 6.55 14.11
CA ARG A 24 -3.73 6.82 14.10
C ARG A 24 -4.32 6.79 12.69
N GLY A 25 -3.65 7.43 11.72
CA GLY A 25 -4.10 7.44 10.34
C GLY A 25 -4.11 6.04 9.73
N ALA A 26 -3.09 5.24 10.02
CA ALA A 26 -3.01 3.87 9.53
C ALA A 26 -4.13 3.02 10.12
N LEU A 27 -4.45 3.19 11.40
CA LEU A 27 -5.52 2.44 12.06
C LEU A 27 -6.89 2.82 11.52
N VAL A 28 -7.11 4.10 11.20
CA VAL A 28 -8.35 4.56 10.54
C VAL A 28 -8.50 3.89 9.18
N LEU A 29 -7.43 3.80 8.40
CA LEU A 29 -7.44 3.11 7.11
C LEU A 29 -7.78 1.63 7.28
N CYS A 30 -7.18 0.97 8.27
CA CYS A 30 -7.47 -0.44 8.53
C CYS A 30 -8.95 -0.66 8.77
N ARG A 31 -9.57 0.18 9.57
CA ARG A 31 -11.00 0.08 9.85
C ARG A 31 -11.84 0.33 8.61
N ALA A 32 -11.50 1.36 7.85
CA ALA A 32 -12.23 1.70 6.63
C ALA A 32 -12.16 0.56 5.60
N PHE A 33 -11.01 -0.04 5.44
CA PHE A 33 -10.83 -1.16 4.51
C PHE A 33 -11.61 -2.39 4.97
N ARG A 34 -11.62 -2.70 6.28
CA ARG A 34 -12.43 -3.80 6.80
C ARG A 34 -13.90 -3.55 6.56
N ASP A 35 -14.37 -2.34 6.82
CA ASP A 35 -15.78 -1.98 6.62
C ASP A 35 -16.16 -2.08 5.15
N ALA A 36 -15.22 -1.92 4.24
CA ALA A 36 -15.43 -2.08 2.80
C ALA A 36 -15.35 -3.54 2.33
N GLY A 37 -15.15 -4.48 3.23
CA GLY A 37 -15.12 -5.92 2.93
C GLY A 37 -13.74 -6.47 2.61
N MET A 38 -12.68 -5.70 2.81
CA MET A 38 -11.32 -6.18 2.58
C MET A 38 -10.79 -6.95 3.78
N GLU A 39 -9.89 -7.89 3.52
CA GLU A 39 -9.13 -8.56 4.56
C GLU A 39 -7.89 -7.70 4.83
N VAL A 40 -7.71 -7.23 6.07
CA VAL A 40 -6.69 -6.24 6.40
C VAL A 40 -5.61 -6.85 7.30
N ILE A 41 -4.36 -6.59 6.92
CA ILE A 41 -3.19 -6.92 7.74
C ILE A 41 -2.50 -5.60 8.06
N TYR A 42 -2.11 -5.40 9.32
CA TYR A 42 -1.36 -4.23 9.74
C TYR A 42 0.07 -4.62 10.05
N SER A 43 1.03 -3.88 9.49
CA SER A 43 2.46 -4.17 9.66
C SER A 43 2.99 -3.90 11.07
N GLY A 44 2.26 -3.10 11.85
CA GLY A 44 2.81 -2.50 13.07
C GLY A 44 3.63 -1.26 12.72
N LEU A 45 4.12 -0.57 13.76
CA LEU A 45 4.95 0.61 13.60
C LEU A 45 6.37 0.23 13.14
N PHE A 46 7.06 1.20 12.57
CA PHE A 46 8.49 1.11 12.23
C PHE A 46 8.83 0.01 11.22
N ALA A 47 7.92 -0.27 10.30
CA ALA A 47 8.17 -1.28 9.28
C ALA A 47 9.25 -0.82 8.30
N THR A 48 10.06 -1.76 7.85
CA THR A 48 11.10 -1.52 6.85
C THR A 48 10.66 -2.05 5.49
N PRO A 49 11.22 -1.55 4.37
CA PRO A 49 10.84 -2.02 3.04
C PRO A 49 10.98 -3.52 2.84
N ASP A 50 12.06 -4.12 3.32
CA ASP A 50 12.28 -5.57 3.21
C ASP A 50 11.26 -6.36 4.04
N ARG A 51 10.93 -5.87 5.24
CA ARG A 51 9.94 -6.51 6.10
C ARG A 51 8.56 -6.45 5.46
N ILE A 52 8.22 -5.31 4.86
CA ILE A 52 6.94 -5.13 4.16
C ILE A 52 6.83 -6.12 3.01
N ALA A 53 7.87 -6.24 2.19
CA ALA A 53 7.88 -7.18 1.08
C ALA A 53 7.74 -8.63 1.57
N GLN A 54 8.36 -8.95 2.71
CA GLN A 54 8.26 -10.29 3.29
C GLN A 54 6.82 -10.58 3.74
N ILE A 55 6.16 -9.63 4.37
CA ILE A 55 4.75 -9.80 4.78
C ILE A 55 3.86 -10.01 3.56
N VAL A 56 4.08 -9.22 2.50
CA VAL A 56 3.31 -9.35 1.25
C VAL A 56 3.45 -10.77 0.70
N GLU A 57 4.66 -11.29 0.69
CA GLU A 57 4.92 -12.64 0.20
C GLU A 57 4.24 -13.70 1.08
N ASP A 58 4.44 -13.59 2.39
CA ASP A 58 3.91 -14.57 3.35
C ASP A 58 2.39 -14.62 3.35
N GLU A 59 1.75 -13.46 3.22
CA GLU A 59 0.28 -13.33 3.30
C GLU A 59 -0.40 -13.36 1.93
N ASP A 60 0.37 -13.35 0.86
CA ASP A 60 -0.17 -13.26 -0.50
C ASP A 60 -1.10 -12.05 -0.67
N ALA A 61 -0.64 -10.89 -0.21
CA ALA A 61 -1.44 -9.67 -0.26
C ALA A 61 -1.67 -9.20 -1.69
N ASP A 62 -2.83 -8.62 -1.95
CA ASP A 62 -3.20 -8.04 -3.25
C ASP A 62 -2.76 -6.60 -3.39
N ALA A 63 -2.65 -5.89 -2.27
CA ALA A 63 -2.30 -4.48 -2.24
C ALA A 63 -1.53 -4.14 -0.98
N VAL A 64 -0.74 -3.09 -1.06
CA VAL A 64 -0.03 -2.51 0.08
C VAL A 64 -0.34 -1.03 0.12
N ALA A 65 -0.83 -0.54 1.24
CA ALA A 65 -1.03 0.89 1.47
C ALA A 65 0.11 1.37 2.38
N LEU A 66 0.98 2.20 1.83
CA LEU A 66 2.14 2.74 2.54
C LEU A 66 1.78 4.07 3.19
N SER A 67 2.05 4.21 4.47
CA SER A 67 1.75 5.42 5.23
C SER A 67 3.01 5.98 5.87
N LEU A 68 3.24 7.28 5.70
CA LEU A 68 4.40 7.95 6.26
C LEU A 68 4.10 9.45 6.39
N LEU A 69 4.35 10.03 7.57
CA LEU A 69 4.10 11.45 7.82
C LEU A 69 5.34 12.32 7.74
N ASN A 70 6.54 11.75 7.85
CA ASN A 70 7.76 12.50 8.09
C ASN A 70 8.57 12.90 6.85
N GLY A 71 8.02 12.81 5.66
CA GLY A 71 8.68 13.34 4.46
C GLY A 71 9.68 12.44 3.75
N ALA A 72 9.92 11.22 4.24
CA ALA A 72 10.87 10.32 3.59
C ALA A 72 10.24 9.47 2.47
N HIS A 73 9.13 9.92 1.89
CA HIS A 73 8.37 9.18 0.88
C HIS A 73 9.21 8.88 -0.36
N GLY A 74 9.97 9.87 -0.85
CA GLY A 74 10.78 9.74 -2.06
C GLY A 74 11.89 8.71 -1.95
N THR A 75 12.27 8.35 -0.74
CA THR A 75 13.30 7.34 -0.48
C THR A 75 12.68 5.99 -0.11
N LEU A 76 11.75 5.99 0.85
CA LEU A 76 11.24 4.74 1.41
C LEU A 76 10.21 4.04 0.52
N PHE A 77 9.31 4.79 -0.11
CA PHE A 77 8.28 4.16 -0.94
C PHE A 77 8.86 3.41 -2.14
N PRO A 78 9.78 4.02 -2.93
CA PRO A 78 10.40 3.28 -4.02
C PRO A 78 11.18 2.05 -3.57
N ARG A 79 11.74 2.07 -2.37
CA ARG A 79 12.47 0.93 -1.83
C ARG A 79 11.53 -0.26 -1.58
N VAL A 80 10.30 -0.02 -1.19
CA VAL A 80 9.31 -1.10 -1.05
C VAL A 80 9.07 -1.77 -2.40
N VAL A 81 8.87 -0.97 -3.45
CA VAL A 81 8.66 -1.50 -4.81
C VAL A 81 9.88 -2.32 -5.24
N LYS A 82 11.08 -1.81 -4.96
CA LYS A 82 12.33 -2.50 -5.29
C LYS A 82 12.43 -3.85 -4.57
N GLU A 83 12.08 -3.90 -3.29
CA GLU A 83 12.11 -5.14 -2.52
C GLU A 83 11.09 -6.16 -3.05
N LEU A 84 9.92 -5.70 -3.48
CA LEU A 84 8.92 -6.57 -4.12
C LEU A 84 9.46 -7.15 -5.42
N LYS A 85 10.10 -6.33 -6.24
CA LYS A 85 10.71 -6.78 -7.50
C LYS A 85 11.81 -7.82 -7.28
N LYS A 86 12.62 -7.66 -6.24
CA LYS A 86 13.65 -8.64 -5.90
C LYS A 86 13.03 -10.02 -5.61
N LYS A 87 11.83 -10.06 -5.08
CA LYS A 87 11.09 -11.29 -4.81
C LYS A 87 10.25 -11.75 -6.00
N LYS A 88 10.34 -11.05 -7.12
CA LYS A 88 9.55 -11.31 -8.33
C LYS A 88 8.05 -11.17 -8.11
N ILE A 89 7.66 -10.32 -7.17
CA ILE A 89 6.25 -10.00 -6.89
C ILE A 89 5.89 -8.79 -7.75
N ILE A 90 5.07 -9.00 -8.78
CA ILE A 90 4.72 -7.99 -9.78
C ILE A 90 3.22 -7.69 -9.86
N ASP A 91 2.40 -8.47 -9.17
CA ASP A 91 0.94 -8.39 -9.25
C ASP A 91 0.31 -7.80 -7.98
N VAL A 92 1.06 -6.96 -7.28
CA VAL A 92 0.61 -6.29 -6.06
C VAL A 92 0.51 -4.79 -6.32
N LEU A 93 -0.64 -4.20 -5.96
CA LEU A 93 -0.84 -2.76 -6.07
C LEU A 93 -0.16 -2.07 -4.88
N VAL A 94 0.70 -1.10 -5.16
CA VAL A 94 1.36 -0.31 -4.12
C VAL A 94 0.77 1.09 -4.14
N VAL A 95 0.20 1.52 -3.01
CA VAL A 95 -0.48 2.80 -2.87
C VAL A 95 0.21 3.61 -1.77
N GLY A 96 0.48 4.87 -2.05
CA GLY A 96 1.12 5.76 -1.09
C GLY A 96 0.13 6.71 -0.42
N GLY A 97 0.43 7.11 0.79
CA GLY A 97 -0.36 8.09 1.53
C GLY A 97 0.46 8.82 2.58
N GLY A 98 -0.05 9.96 3.00
CA GLY A 98 0.60 10.81 4.00
C GLY A 98 0.76 12.23 3.49
N VAL A 99 1.62 13.00 4.13
CA VAL A 99 1.90 14.37 3.70
C VAL A 99 2.96 14.33 2.61
N ILE A 100 2.50 14.25 1.36
CA ILE A 100 3.38 14.08 0.18
C ILE A 100 3.34 15.36 -0.65
N PRO A 101 4.49 16.02 -0.88
CA PRO A 101 4.52 17.19 -1.78
C PRO A 101 4.05 16.82 -3.19
N GLU A 102 3.31 17.73 -3.81
CA GLU A 102 2.77 17.50 -5.16
C GLU A 102 3.86 17.17 -6.18
N GLU A 103 5.02 17.84 -6.07
CA GLU A 103 6.14 17.60 -6.97
C GLU A 103 6.73 16.20 -6.88
N ASP A 104 6.52 15.52 -5.74
CA ASP A 104 7.05 14.17 -5.55
C ASP A 104 6.11 13.09 -6.10
N LYS A 105 4.84 13.42 -6.31
CA LYS A 105 3.84 12.42 -6.72
C LYS A 105 4.15 11.77 -8.07
N LYS A 106 4.61 12.56 -9.04
CA LYS A 106 4.96 12.03 -10.36
C LYS A 106 6.13 11.04 -10.28
N ALA A 107 7.15 11.38 -9.49
CA ALA A 107 8.29 10.50 -9.31
C ALA A 107 7.87 9.19 -8.63
N LEU A 108 6.97 9.26 -7.65
CA LEU A 108 6.45 8.08 -6.97
C LEU A 108 5.64 7.20 -7.92
N GLU A 109 4.81 7.80 -8.77
CA GLU A 109 4.07 7.04 -9.78
C GLU A 109 5.00 6.29 -10.73
N LYS A 110 6.04 6.95 -11.20
CA LYS A 110 7.04 6.31 -12.07
C LYS A 110 7.77 5.18 -11.37
N ALA A 111 7.96 5.30 -10.06
CA ALA A 111 8.60 4.26 -9.26
C ALA A 111 7.67 3.08 -8.96
N GLY A 112 6.38 3.18 -9.32
CA GLY A 112 5.43 2.10 -9.12
C GLY A 112 4.52 2.28 -7.91
N VAL A 113 4.49 3.48 -7.31
CA VAL A 113 3.62 3.79 -6.17
C VAL A 113 2.46 4.66 -6.66
N SER A 114 1.27 4.10 -6.70
CA SER A 114 0.10 4.81 -7.22
C SER A 114 -0.69 5.49 -6.11
N GLY A 115 -1.58 6.39 -6.51
CA GLY A 115 -2.50 7.08 -5.61
C GLY A 115 -1.86 8.25 -4.91
N ASN A 116 -0.91 7.99 -4.01
CA ASN A 116 -0.17 9.02 -3.26
C ASN A 116 -1.10 10.07 -2.66
N PHE A 117 -2.07 9.58 -1.87
CA PHE A 117 -3.14 10.40 -1.33
C PHE A 117 -2.66 11.25 -0.16
N GLY A 118 -3.01 12.55 -0.20
CA GLY A 118 -2.70 13.47 0.88
C GLY A 118 -3.74 13.44 2.00
N PRO A 119 -3.47 14.19 3.10
CA PRO A 119 -4.43 14.34 4.18
C PRO A 119 -5.74 14.93 3.67
N GLY A 120 -6.87 14.48 4.22
CA GLY A 120 -8.18 14.95 3.83
C GLY A 120 -8.76 14.29 2.60
N THR A 121 -8.03 13.38 1.95
CA THR A 121 -8.60 12.60 0.85
C THR A 121 -9.71 11.70 1.40
N SER A 122 -10.86 11.69 0.72
CA SER A 122 -11.99 10.87 1.12
C SER A 122 -11.61 9.40 1.11
N LEU A 123 -12.01 8.66 2.15
CA LEU A 123 -11.78 7.22 2.24
C LEU A 123 -12.40 6.47 1.07
N ASP A 124 -13.55 6.93 0.58
CA ASP A 124 -14.21 6.31 -0.56
C ASP A 124 -13.36 6.38 -1.83
N ILE A 125 -12.65 7.49 -2.03
CA ILE A 125 -11.75 7.66 -3.17
C ILE A 125 -10.58 6.67 -3.07
N ILE A 126 -10.02 6.52 -1.88
CA ILE A 126 -8.90 5.61 -1.65
C ILE A 126 -9.34 4.15 -1.87
N ILE A 127 -10.48 3.78 -1.31
CA ILE A 127 -11.04 2.43 -1.45
C ILE A 127 -11.32 2.12 -2.91
N ASP A 128 -11.93 3.06 -3.62
CA ASP A 128 -12.24 2.88 -5.04
C ASP A 128 -10.98 2.69 -5.89
N HIS A 129 -9.96 3.48 -5.63
CA HIS A 129 -8.67 3.37 -6.32
C HIS A 129 -8.07 1.98 -6.12
N ILE A 130 -8.07 1.48 -4.88
CA ILE A 130 -7.51 0.18 -4.56
C ILE A 130 -8.33 -0.94 -5.21
N THR A 131 -9.65 -0.87 -5.10
CA THR A 131 -10.53 -1.89 -5.66
C THR A 131 -10.35 -2.01 -7.17
N LYS A 132 -10.35 -0.87 -7.87
CA LYS A 132 -10.16 -0.85 -9.32
C LYS A 132 -8.76 -1.30 -9.72
N GLY A 133 -7.75 -0.85 -8.99
CA GLY A 133 -6.36 -1.22 -9.28
C GLY A 133 -6.10 -2.71 -9.11
N VAL A 134 -6.60 -3.30 -8.04
CA VAL A 134 -6.47 -4.73 -7.81
C VAL A 134 -7.22 -5.53 -8.87
N SER A 135 -8.45 -5.12 -9.20
CA SER A 135 -9.23 -5.77 -10.24
C SER A 135 -8.48 -5.78 -11.58
N LYS A 136 -7.86 -4.66 -11.92
CA LYS A 136 -7.08 -4.52 -13.15
C LYS A 136 -5.88 -5.48 -13.18
N LEU A 137 -5.18 -5.60 -12.06
CA LEU A 137 -4.04 -6.51 -11.95
C LEU A 137 -4.48 -7.97 -12.07
N ARG A 138 -5.64 -8.32 -11.52
CA ARG A 138 -6.17 -9.69 -11.59
C ARG A 138 -6.54 -10.11 -13.00
N LYS A 139 -6.80 -9.17 -13.89
CA LYS A 139 -7.15 -9.45 -15.30
C LYS A 139 -5.93 -9.70 -16.17
N LEU A 140 -4.77 -9.40 -15.67
CA LEU A 140 -3.54 -9.66 -16.39
C LEU A 140 -3.14 -11.14 -16.21
#